data_4b586a2f190791b4f4abadf4ceacb4d6
#
_entry.id   4b586a2f190791b4f4abadf4ceacb4d6
#
_cell.length_a   1.000
_cell.length_b   1.000
_cell.length_c   1.000
_cell.angle_alpha   90.00
_cell.angle_beta   90.00
_cell.angle_gamma   90.00
#
_symmetry.space_group_name_H-M   'P 1'
#
loop_
_entity.id
_entity.type
_entity.pdbx_description
1 polymer ?
#
loop_
_entity_poly.entity_id
_entity_poly.type
_entity_poly.pdbx_seq_one_letter_code
_entity_poly.pdbx_strand_id
1 'polypeptide(L)'
;KLKNAQQYGKNFYEKKLILDILAIDDVGDLYNIELQTYGLNEEILVRFELYNAELLRQQVKQGEDYTSAHVVRSLIISYGHILENTPYYKCHFEMVDDEHHIVYPFNRMEITIIQLEYINQVINEMTSFNQLMYLFKNEKPYDKIEIDYRIKEAIQMHDKYISSDESYQEYLDRLDNEILLRSRDRKIEEANKKFEKANNEIDHLLSKAKENIVKYIKMQFHEDISDFISTFSKQQIRNLQKHLYDFEEFEELKNYLQKSKGLSRKVCK
;
A
#
# COMPACT_ATOMS: atom_id res chain seq x y z
N LYS A 1 -21.23 -3.14 -7.89
CA LYS A 1 -20.12 -3.69 -8.69
C LYS A 1 -18.90 -3.84 -7.81
N LEU A 2 -18.35 -5.04 -7.67
CA LEU A 2 -17.11 -5.25 -6.93
C LEU A 2 -15.92 -4.66 -7.71
N LYS A 3 -15.03 -3.96 -7.00
CA LYS A 3 -13.76 -3.46 -7.52
C LYS A 3 -12.59 -4.17 -6.86
N ASN A 4 -11.42 -4.11 -7.48
CA ASN A 4 -10.21 -4.66 -6.90
C ASN A 4 -9.88 -3.92 -5.59
N ALA A 5 -9.77 -4.65 -4.49
CA ALA A 5 -9.59 -4.13 -3.14
C ALA A 5 -8.20 -3.51 -2.86
N GLN A 6 -7.26 -3.62 -3.81
CA GLN A 6 -5.92 -3.06 -3.63
C GLN A 6 -5.80 -1.67 -4.24
N GLN A 7 -5.55 -0.68 -3.41
CA GLN A 7 -5.17 0.66 -3.85
C GLN A 7 -3.70 0.94 -3.51
N TYR A 8 -2.96 1.51 -4.47
CA TYR A 8 -1.54 1.80 -4.32
C TYR A 8 -1.35 3.27 -3.97
N GLY A 9 -0.53 3.55 -2.96
CA GLY A 9 -0.03 4.89 -2.70
C GLY A 9 0.72 5.43 -3.93
N LYS A 10 0.54 6.71 -4.25
CA LYS A 10 1.16 7.34 -5.43
C LYS A 10 2.64 7.67 -5.22
N ASN A 11 3.10 7.71 -3.98
CA ASN A 11 4.46 8.07 -3.60
C ASN A 11 5.09 7.00 -2.69
N PHE A 12 6.42 6.93 -2.68
CA PHE A 12 7.25 5.98 -1.93
C PHE A 12 7.00 5.95 -0.41
N TYR A 13 6.40 7.00 0.15
CA TYR A 13 6.17 7.19 1.59
C TYR A 13 4.72 6.96 2.00
N GLU A 14 3.81 6.73 1.05
CA GLU A 14 2.41 6.48 1.36
C GLU A 14 2.18 5.01 1.73
N LYS A 15 1.52 4.77 2.87
CA LYS A 15 1.07 3.42 3.23
C LYS A 15 0.09 2.92 2.16
N LYS A 16 0.29 1.69 1.71
CA LYS A 16 -0.60 1.02 0.77
C LYS A 16 -1.95 0.77 1.44
N LEU A 17 -3.03 1.22 0.81
CA LEU A 17 -4.38 0.86 1.21
C LEU A 17 -4.68 -0.56 0.77
N ILE A 18 -5.01 -1.42 1.72
CA ILE A 18 -5.51 -2.77 1.47
C ILE A 18 -6.89 -2.82 2.09
N LEU A 19 -7.91 -2.98 1.27
CA LEU A 19 -9.31 -3.10 1.64
C LEU A 19 -9.73 -4.55 1.47
N ASP A 20 -10.56 -5.08 2.38
CA ASP A 20 -11.06 -6.44 2.23
C ASP A 20 -12.03 -6.52 1.03
N ILE A 21 -13.03 -5.67 1.00
CA ILE A 21 -13.99 -5.57 -0.11
C ILE A 21 -14.26 -4.10 -0.42
N LEU A 22 -14.09 -3.71 -1.68
CA LEU A 22 -14.56 -2.42 -2.18
C LEU A 22 -15.73 -2.65 -3.16
N ALA A 23 -16.88 -2.08 -2.83
CA ALA A 23 -18.07 -2.13 -3.66
C ALA A 23 -18.53 -0.72 -4.06
N ILE A 24 -19.29 -0.64 -5.16
CA ILE A 24 -19.95 0.60 -5.61
C ILE A 24 -21.40 0.24 -5.88
N ASP A 25 -22.31 1.05 -5.37
CA ASP A 25 -23.73 0.91 -5.66
C ASP A 25 -24.14 1.58 -7.00
N ASP A 26 -25.43 1.55 -7.29
CA ASP A 26 -25.98 2.05 -8.56
C ASP A 26 -25.96 3.59 -8.66
N VAL A 27 -25.86 4.29 -7.51
CA VAL A 27 -25.76 5.75 -7.47
C VAL A 27 -24.31 6.24 -7.44
N GLY A 28 -23.35 5.33 -7.29
CA GLY A 28 -21.92 5.62 -7.32
C GLY A 28 -21.28 5.71 -5.95
N ASP A 29 -22.01 5.51 -4.86
CA ASP A 29 -21.46 5.51 -3.50
C ASP A 29 -20.50 4.34 -3.29
N LEU A 30 -19.42 4.58 -2.60
CA LEU A 30 -18.36 3.60 -2.34
C LEU A 30 -18.54 2.96 -0.97
N TYR A 31 -18.43 1.63 -0.92
CA TYR A 31 -18.49 0.85 0.30
C TYR A 31 -17.17 0.12 0.52
N ASN A 32 -16.49 0.49 1.59
CA ASN A 32 -15.36 -0.27 2.12
C ASN A 32 -15.89 -1.22 3.20
N ILE A 33 -15.86 -2.53 2.94
CA ILE A 33 -16.35 -3.55 3.86
C ILE A 33 -15.18 -4.33 4.41
N GLU A 34 -15.07 -4.37 5.73
CA GLU A 34 -13.97 -5.02 6.46
C GLU A 34 -14.53 -6.00 7.49
N LEU A 35 -13.97 -7.21 7.53
CA LEU A 35 -14.27 -8.22 8.54
C LEU A 35 -13.11 -8.34 9.53
N GLN A 36 -13.37 -8.08 10.81
CA GLN A 36 -12.38 -8.13 11.87
C GLN A 36 -12.67 -9.29 12.83
N THR A 37 -11.78 -10.28 12.85
CA THR A 37 -11.92 -11.47 13.70
C THR A 37 -11.41 -11.26 15.12
N TYR A 38 -10.54 -10.28 15.34
CA TYR A 38 -9.96 -9.95 16.65
C TYR A 38 -10.34 -8.51 17.04
N GLY A 39 -10.29 -8.25 18.35
CA GLY A 39 -10.66 -6.95 18.91
C GLY A 39 -9.91 -5.80 18.24
N LEU A 40 -10.62 -4.73 17.96
CA LEU A 40 -10.07 -3.52 17.37
C LEU A 40 -9.31 -2.73 18.43
N ASN A 41 -8.20 -2.13 17.99
CA ASN A 41 -7.48 -1.12 18.73
C ASN A 41 -7.68 0.25 18.06
N GLU A 42 -7.26 1.31 18.72
CA GLU A 42 -7.33 2.68 18.23
C GLU A 42 -6.68 2.83 16.82
N GLU A 43 -5.56 2.16 16.58
CA GLU A 43 -4.87 2.19 15.29
C GLU A 43 -5.75 1.71 14.14
N ILE A 44 -6.56 0.69 14.37
CA ILE A 44 -7.47 0.13 13.37
C ILE A 44 -8.60 1.12 13.07
N LEU A 45 -9.18 1.76 14.08
CA LEU A 45 -10.25 2.76 13.89
C LEU A 45 -9.75 3.96 13.10
N VAL A 46 -8.59 4.51 13.43
CA VAL A 46 -7.95 5.60 12.69
C VAL A 46 -7.65 5.20 11.24
N ARG A 47 -7.28 3.93 11.02
CA ARG A 47 -7.05 3.42 9.65
C ARG A 47 -8.30 3.52 8.77
N PHE A 48 -9.50 3.28 9.29
CA PHE A 48 -10.74 3.40 8.53
C PHE A 48 -11.06 4.85 8.17
N GLU A 49 -10.79 5.80 9.05
CA GLU A 49 -10.91 7.23 8.74
C GLU A 49 -9.99 7.61 7.58
N LEU A 50 -8.72 7.17 7.63
CA LEU A 50 -7.75 7.40 6.57
C LEU A 50 -8.16 6.75 5.25
N TYR A 51 -8.76 5.55 5.29
CA TYR A 51 -9.25 4.86 4.11
C TYR A 51 -10.41 5.63 3.47
N ASN A 52 -11.38 6.08 4.26
CA ASN A 52 -12.49 6.88 3.77
C ASN A 52 -12.01 8.20 3.17
N ALA A 53 -11.09 8.90 3.83
CA ALA A 53 -10.52 10.14 3.35
C ALA A 53 -9.78 9.96 2.01
N GLU A 54 -9.00 8.90 1.87
CA GLU A 54 -8.28 8.61 0.62
C GLU A 54 -9.23 8.19 -0.51
N LEU A 55 -10.22 7.36 -0.23
CA LEU A 55 -11.26 6.99 -1.21
C LEU A 55 -12.05 8.21 -1.67
N LEU A 56 -12.35 9.14 -0.77
CA LEU A 56 -13.03 10.40 -1.11
C LEU A 56 -12.12 11.28 -1.97
N ARG A 57 -10.87 11.49 -1.56
CA ARG A 57 -9.89 12.31 -2.28
C ARG A 57 -9.67 11.83 -3.71
N GLN A 58 -9.66 10.51 -3.94
CA GLN A 58 -9.41 9.92 -5.26
C GLN A 58 -10.54 10.15 -6.27
N GLN A 59 -11.73 10.49 -5.81
CA GLN A 59 -12.88 10.70 -6.69
C GLN A 59 -12.80 12.01 -7.45
N VAL A 60 -12.12 13.03 -6.91
CA VAL A 60 -12.06 14.38 -7.51
C VAL A 60 -10.64 14.67 -7.99
N LYS A 61 -10.50 15.00 -9.26
CA LYS A 61 -9.24 15.42 -9.87
C LYS A 61 -9.12 16.93 -9.90
N GLN A 62 -7.91 17.43 -10.16
CA GLN A 62 -7.68 18.86 -10.30
C GLN A 62 -8.56 19.47 -11.40
N GLY A 63 -9.34 20.48 -11.04
CA GLY A 63 -10.23 21.17 -11.96
C GLY A 63 -11.65 20.58 -12.07
N GLU A 64 -11.95 19.48 -11.40
CA GLU A 64 -13.29 18.93 -11.32
C GLU A 64 -14.09 19.54 -10.16
N ASP A 65 -15.42 19.48 -10.27
CA ASP A 65 -16.33 19.97 -9.24
C ASP A 65 -16.31 19.04 -8.02
N TYR A 66 -16.08 19.60 -6.83
CA TYR A 66 -16.07 18.84 -5.57
C TYR A 66 -17.43 18.19 -5.25
N THR A 67 -18.55 18.74 -5.76
CA THR A 67 -19.88 18.18 -5.55
C THR A 67 -20.09 16.87 -6.29
N SER A 68 -19.25 16.52 -7.26
CA SER A 68 -19.28 15.26 -8.00
C SER A 68 -18.83 14.04 -7.17
N ALA A 69 -18.21 14.27 -6.01
CA ALA A 69 -17.79 13.16 -5.15
C ALA A 69 -19.01 12.44 -4.53
N HIS A 70 -19.01 11.13 -4.65
CA HIS A 70 -19.99 10.23 -4.01
C HIS A 70 -19.61 9.97 -2.54
N VAL A 71 -20.57 9.49 -1.77
CA VAL A 71 -20.34 9.14 -0.37
C VAL A 71 -19.42 7.92 -0.27
N VAL A 72 -18.53 7.94 0.71
CA VAL A 72 -17.69 6.80 1.09
C VAL A 72 -18.18 6.26 2.43
N ARG A 73 -18.56 4.98 2.46
CA ARG A 73 -19.07 4.29 3.64
C ARG A 73 -18.15 3.14 4.02
N SER A 74 -17.59 3.16 5.21
CA SER A 74 -16.98 1.98 5.80
C SER A 74 -18.01 1.18 6.58
N LEU A 75 -18.08 -0.12 6.29
CA LEU A 75 -18.83 -1.11 7.07
C LEU A 75 -17.83 -2.05 7.73
N ILE A 76 -17.72 -1.96 9.04
CA ILE A 76 -16.80 -2.77 9.83
C ILE A 76 -17.62 -3.81 10.57
N ILE A 77 -17.36 -5.09 10.31
CA ILE A 77 -18.01 -6.21 10.98
C ILE A 77 -17.01 -6.85 11.93
N SER A 78 -17.30 -6.84 13.23
CA SER A 78 -16.41 -7.37 14.26
C SER A 78 -17.05 -8.48 15.06
N TYR A 79 -16.28 -9.54 15.32
CA TYR A 79 -16.68 -10.63 16.20
C TYR A 79 -16.74 -10.24 17.68
N GLY A 80 -15.87 -9.33 18.13
CA GLY A 80 -15.86 -8.78 19.49
C GLY A 80 -16.46 -7.38 19.56
N HIS A 81 -16.60 -6.85 20.77
CA HIS A 81 -16.90 -5.43 20.94
C HIS A 81 -15.63 -4.61 20.66
N ILE A 82 -15.85 -3.48 20.01
CA ILE A 82 -14.78 -2.62 19.54
C ILE A 82 -14.70 -1.34 20.32
N LEU A 83 -15.86 -0.84 20.68
CA LEU A 83 -16.03 0.46 21.30
C LEU A 83 -16.24 0.26 22.80
N GLU A 84 -15.27 0.71 23.60
CA GLU A 84 -15.40 0.69 25.05
C GLU A 84 -16.69 1.41 25.47
N ASN A 85 -17.40 0.84 26.42
CA ASN A 85 -18.65 1.37 26.97
C ASN A 85 -19.78 1.59 25.95
N THR A 86 -19.74 0.90 24.80
CA THR A 86 -20.74 1.01 23.73
C THR A 86 -21.36 -0.36 23.41
N PRO A 87 -22.27 -0.87 24.26
CA PRO A 87 -22.81 -2.23 24.13
C PRO A 87 -23.97 -2.29 23.12
N TYR A 88 -23.76 -1.79 21.91
CA TYR A 88 -24.77 -1.77 20.85
C TYR A 88 -24.34 -2.62 19.66
N TYR A 89 -25.31 -3.36 19.11
CA TYR A 89 -25.09 -4.18 17.91
C TYR A 89 -24.61 -3.36 16.73
N LYS A 90 -25.18 -2.17 16.51
CA LYS A 90 -24.86 -1.29 15.39
C LYS A 90 -24.58 0.12 15.90
N CYS A 91 -23.43 0.65 15.52
CA CYS A 91 -23.06 2.03 15.73
C CYS A 91 -22.82 2.69 14.37
N HIS A 92 -23.40 3.86 14.15
CA HIS A 92 -23.22 4.64 12.94
C HIS A 92 -22.65 6.00 13.29
N PHE A 93 -21.58 6.37 12.58
CA PHE A 93 -20.82 7.60 12.81
C PHE A 93 -20.85 8.46 11.55
N GLU A 94 -21.18 9.73 11.76
CA GLU A 94 -21.21 10.78 10.76
C GLU A 94 -20.80 12.11 11.39
N MET A 95 -20.50 13.12 10.58
CA MET A 95 -20.19 14.45 11.11
C MET A 95 -21.45 15.16 11.60
N VAL A 96 -21.45 15.57 12.85
CA VAL A 96 -22.54 16.25 13.53
C VAL A 96 -22.05 17.51 14.22
N ASP A 97 -22.81 18.59 14.16
CA ASP A 97 -22.65 19.72 15.08
C ASP A 97 -23.08 19.27 16.48
N ASP A 98 -22.16 19.27 17.43
CA ASP A 98 -22.36 18.73 18.78
C ASP A 98 -23.25 19.62 19.65
N GLU A 99 -23.33 20.91 19.37
CA GLU A 99 -24.19 21.85 20.12
C GLU A 99 -25.66 21.72 19.76
N HIS A 100 -25.99 21.63 18.45
CA HIS A 100 -27.36 21.63 17.95
C HIS A 100 -27.80 20.26 17.44
N HIS A 101 -26.92 19.26 17.44
CA HIS A 101 -27.15 17.90 16.93
C HIS A 101 -27.59 17.86 15.46
N ILE A 102 -27.05 18.78 14.65
CA ILE A 102 -27.34 18.88 13.23
C ILE A 102 -26.31 18.05 12.45
N VAL A 103 -26.78 17.08 11.71
CA VAL A 103 -25.92 16.31 10.79
C VAL A 103 -25.42 17.25 9.70
N TYR A 104 -24.12 17.19 9.41
CA TYR A 104 -23.53 17.98 8.34
C TYR A 104 -24.19 17.66 6.99
N PRO A 105 -24.83 18.64 6.32
CA PRO A 105 -25.74 18.35 5.20
C PRO A 105 -25.11 17.78 3.95
N PHE A 106 -23.78 17.91 3.83
CA PHE A 106 -23.01 17.39 2.69
C PHE A 106 -21.97 16.36 3.16
N ASN A 107 -22.30 15.59 4.20
CA ASN A 107 -21.44 14.53 4.69
C ASN A 107 -21.10 13.54 3.56
N ARG A 108 -19.83 13.28 3.35
CA ARG A 108 -19.31 12.36 2.32
C ARG A 108 -18.57 11.17 2.91
N MET A 109 -18.47 11.09 4.23
CA MET A 109 -17.79 9.99 4.92
C MET A 109 -18.65 9.48 6.07
N GLU A 110 -18.92 8.18 6.07
CA GLU A 110 -19.68 7.51 7.11
C GLU A 110 -18.94 6.24 7.55
N ILE A 111 -19.04 5.90 8.82
CA ILE A 111 -18.51 4.64 9.37
C ILE A 111 -19.62 3.94 10.11
N THR A 112 -19.92 2.69 9.72
CA THR A 112 -20.84 1.82 10.43
C THR A 112 -20.06 0.65 11.01
N ILE A 113 -20.24 0.43 12.31
CA ILE A 113 -19.62 -0.68 13.03
C ILE A 113 -20.73 -1.63 13.46
N ILE A 114 -20.57 -2.91 13.11
CA ILE A 114 -21.44 -4.02 13.53
C ILE A 114 -20.65 -4.85 14.54
N GLN A 115 -21.13 -4.91 15.77
CA GLN A 115 -20.56 -5.72 16.85
C GLN A 115 -21.35 -7.01 16.98
N LEU A 116 -20.86 -8.10 16.39
CA LEU A 116 -21.58 -9.40 16.35
C LEU A 116 -21.82 -9.99 17.73
N GLU A 117 -21.08 -9.58 18.75
CA GLU A 117 -21.31 -9.96 20.14
C GLU A 117 -22.73 -9.60 20.60
N TYR A 118 -23.26 -8.49 20.08
CA TYR A 118 -24.59 -7.99 20.47
C TYR A 118 -25.70 -8.33 19.46
N ILE A 119 -25.49 -9.30 18.58
CA ILE A 119 -26.48 -9.70 17.54
C ILE A 119 -27.85 -10.05 18.11
N ASN A 120 -27.92 -10.53 19.35
CA ASN A 120 -29.16 -10.86 20.02
C ASN A 120 -30.09 -9.64 20.25
N GLN A 121 -29.57 -8.42 20.22
CA GLN A 121 -30.37 -7.20 20.33
C GLN A 121 -31.34 -7.00 19.15
N VAL A 122 -31.04 -7.59 17.99
CA VAL A 122 -31.84 -7.49 16.76
C VAL A 122 -32.52 -8.79 16.38
N ILE A 123 -32.58 -9.78 17.30
CA ILE A 123 -33.10 -11.11 17.01
C ILE A 123 -34.59 -11.10 16.62
N ASN A 124 -35.33 -10.08 17.03
CA ASN A 124 -36.74 -9.88 16.68
C ASN A 124 -36.90 -9.09 15.37
N GLU A 125 -35.83 -8.58 14.79
CA GLU A 125 -35.82 -7.77 13.57
C GLU A 125 -34.82 -8.38 12.57
N MET A 126 -35.06 -9.66 12.22
CA MET A 126 -34.14 -10.42 11.35
C MET A 126 -34.35 -10.05 9.86
N THR A 127 -33.91 -8.84 9.51
CA THR A 127 -33.73 -8.48 8.10
C THR A 127 -32.74 -9.42 7.41
N SER A 128 -32.70 -9.46 6.08
CA SER A 128 -31.70 -10.26 5.34
C SER A 128 -30.26 -9.95 5.79
N PHE A 129 -29.97 -8.68 6.07
CA PHE A 129 -28.66 -8.28 6.60
C PHE A 129 -28.39 -8.89 7.99
N ASN A 130 -29.35 -8.80 8.91
CA ASN A 130 -29.19 -9.36 10.27
C ASN A 130 -29.11 -10.90 10.24
N GLN A 131 -29.81 -11.56 9.30
CA GLN A 131 -29.67 -13.00 9.08
C GLN A 131 -28.24 -13.38 8.65
N LEU A 132 -27.62 -12.59 7.76
CA LEU A 132 -26.24 -12.79 7.34
C LEU A 132 -25.27 -12.57 8.51
N MET A 133 -25.46 -11.52 9.29
CA MET A 133 -24.65 -11.25 10.48
C MET A 133 -24.80 -12.34 11.54
N TYR A 134 -26.02 -12.87 11.71
CA TYR A 134 -26.27 -13.98 12.62
C TYR A 134 -25.56 -15.27 12.16
N LEU A 135 -25.58 -15.53 10.84
CA LEU A 135 -24.85 -16.65 10.23
C LEU A 135 -23.34 -16.49 10.47
N PHE A 136 -22.77 -15.31 10.28
CA PHE A 136 -21.35 -15.06 10.56
C PHE A 136 -20.99 -15.31 12.04
N LYS A 137 -21.85 -14.91 12.97
CA LYS A 137 -21.60 -15.10 14.41
C LYS A 137 -21.72 -16.54 14.86
N ASN A 138 -22.73 -17.25 14.35
CA ASN A 138 -23.16 -18.55 14.90
C ASN A 138 -22.81 -19.75 14.01
N GLU A 139 -22.25 -19.49 12.80
CA GLU A 139 -21.96 -20.51 11.79
C GLU A 139 -23.16 -21.34 11.34
N LYS A 140 -24.36 -20.86 11.66
CA LYS A 140 -25.64 -21.47 11.31
C LYS A 140 -26.72 -20.41 11.16
N PRO A 141 -27.71 -20.64 10.29
CA PRO A 141 -28.81 -19.71 10.12
C PRO A 141 -29.71 -19.66 11.38
N TYR A 142 -30.44 -18.55 11.51
CA TYR A 142 -31.47 -18.44 12.54
C TYR A 142 -32.68 -19.25 12.13
N ASP A 143 -33.05 -20.25 12.94
CA ASP A 143 -34.01 -21.30 12.61
C ASP A 143 -35.47 -20.92 12.84
N LYS A 144 -35.76 -19.77 13.47
CA LYS A 144 -37.12 -19.34 13.80
C LYS A 144 -37.87 -18.54 12.73
N ILE A 145 -37.18 -18.24 11.62
CA ILE A 145 -37.75 -17.46 10.51
C ILE A 145 -37.35 -18.06 9.17
N GLU A 146 -38.08 -17.69 8.14
CA GLU A 146 -37.69 -18.05 6.78
C GLU A 146 -36.38 -17.38 6.39
N ILE A 147 -35.45 -18.17 5.90
CA ILE A 147 -34.14 -17.70 5.49
C ILE A 147 -34.25 -17.03 4.12
N ASP A 148 -33.70 -15.83 3.98
CA ASP A 148 -33.57 -15.14 2.68
C ASP A 148 -32.84 -16.04 1.67
N TYR A 149 -33.31 -16.07 0.44
CA TYR A 149 -32.78 -16.95 -0.61
C TYR A 149 -31.28 -16.71 -0.88
N ARG A 150 -30.81 -15.47 -0.78
CA ARG A 150 -29.38 -15.09 -0.96
C ARG A 150 -28.50 -15.70 0.11
N ILE A 151 -29.02 -15.83 1.32
CA ILE A 151 -28.33 -16.49 2.43
C ILE A 151 -28.32 -18.00 2.24
N LYS A 152 -29.44 -18.58 1.71
CA LYS A 152 -29.47 -20.01 1.32
C LYS A 152 -28.40 -20.31 0.27
N GLU A 153 -28.26 -19.45 -0.75
CA GLU A 153 -27.19 -19.59 -1.76
C GLU A 153 -25.80 -19.49 -1.14
N ALA A 154 -25.57 -18.52 -0.24
CA ALA A 154 -24.28 -18.38 0.45
C ALA A 154 -23.93 -19.63 1.28
N ILE A 155 -24.89 -20.17 2.02
CA ILE A 155 -24.74 -21.43 2.79
C ILE A 155 -24.42 -22.60 1.84
N GLN A 156 -25.15 -22.75 0.74
CA GLN A 156 -24.90 -23.82 -0.24
C GLN A 156 -23.51 -23.71 -0.87
N MET A 157 -23.06 -22.50 -1.15
CA MET A 157 -21.69 -22.27 -1.63
C MET A 157 -20.67 -22.67 -0.57
N HIS A 158 -20.85 -22.23 0.66
CA HIS A 158 -19.98 -22.57 1.79
C HIS A 158 -19.92 -24.09 2.02
N ASP A 159 -21.09 -24.76 2.07
CA ASP A 159 -21.16 -26.21 2.27
C ASP A 159 -20.53 -26.99 1.12
N LYS A 160 -20.65 -26.49 -0.11
CA LYS A 160 -19.97 -27.06 -1.27
C LYS A 160 -18.46 -26.94 -1.17
N TYR A 161 -17.96 -25.83 -0.62
CA TYR A 161 -16.52 -25.63 -0.40
C TYR A 161 -15.98 -26.48 0.75
N ILE A 162 -16.74 -26.64 1.85
CA ILE A 162 -16.32 -27.44 3.02
C ILE A 162 -16.48 -28.96 2.77
N SER A 163 -17.50 -29.37 2.02
CA SER A 163 -17.79 -30.80 1.80
C SER A 163 -16.80 -31.52 0.88
N SER A 164 -15.93 -30.80 0.21
CA SER A 164 -14.78 -31.38 -0.47
C SER A 164 -13.52 -31.03 0.34
N ASP A 165 -13.14 -31.91 1.26
CA ASP A 165 -11.88 -31.75 2.06
C ASP A 165 -10.68 -31.42 1.17
N GLU A 166 -10.64 -31.97 -0.02
CA GLU A 166 -9.60 -31.74 -1.02
C GLU A 166 -9.65 -30.31 -1.59
N SER A 167 -10.82 -29.79 -1.91
CA SER A 167 -10.96 -28.44 -2.47
C SER A 167 -10.81 -27.32 -1.44
N TYR A 168 -11.11 -27.58 -0.16
CA TYR A 168 -10.87 -26.62 0.91
C TYR A 168 -9.38 -26.53 1.24
N GLN A 169 -8.67 -27.66 1.33
CA GLN A 169 -7.22 -27.68 1.50
C GLN A 169 -6.50 -27.04 0.29
N GLU A 170 -6.92 -27.36 -0.93
CA GLU A 170 -6.38 -26.69 -2.14
C GLU A 170 -6.67 -25.19 -2.17
N TYR A 171 -7.80 -24.73 -1.62
CA TYR A 171 -8.11 -23.30 -1.47
C TYR A 171 -7.20 -22.65 -0.44
N LEU A 172 -7.01 -23.25 0.75
CA LEU A 172 -6.10 -22.75 1.78
C LEU A 172 -4.66 -22.71 1.28
N ASP A 173 -4.19 -23.78 0.61
CA ASP A 173 -2.85 -23.85 0.04
C ASP A 173 -2.63 -22.77 -1.04
N ARG A 174 -3.65 -22.50 -1.87
CA ARG A 174 -3.60 -21.41 -2.84
C ARG A 174 -3.55 -20.04 -2.17
N LEU A 175 -4.35 -19.84 -1.13
CA LEU A 175 -4.37 -18.58 -0.37
C LEU A 175 -3.03 -18.34 0.32
N ASP A 176 -2.47 -19.34 0.98
CA ASP A 176 -1.16 -19.28 1.64
C ASP A 176 -0.03 -19.03 0.62
N ASN A 177 -0.06 -19.71 -0.51
CA ASN A 177 0.89 -19.49 -1.60
C ASN A 177 0.76 -18.09 -2.19
N GLU A 178 -0.44 -17.57 -2.35
CA GLU A 178 -0.67 -16.21 -2.85
C GLU A 178 -0.17 -15.15 -1.86
N ILE A 179 -0.40 -15.34 -0.56
CA ILE A 179 0.12 -14.47 0.50
C ILE A 179 1.65 -14.50 0.52
N LEU A 180 2.24 -15.70 0.39
CA LEU A 180 3.69 -15.89 0.36
C LEU A 180 4.33 -15.23 -0.86
N LEU A 181 3.73 -15.40 -2.05
CA LEU A 181 4.16 -14.76 -3.29
C LEU A 181 4.09 -13.24 -3.20
N ARG A 182 2.98 -12.69 -2.72
CA ARG A 182 2.81 -11.23 -2.52
C ARG A 182 3.85 -10.67 -1.53
N SER A 183 4.14 -11.39 -0.44
CA SER A 183 5.17 -11.00 0.52
C SER A 183 6.56 -11.01 -0.10
N ARG A 184 6.87 -12.01 -0.94
CA ARG A 184 8.13 -12.14 -1.66
C ARG A 184 8.29 -11.04 -2.71
N ASP A 185 7.25 -10.78 -3.51
CA ASP A 185 7.26 -9.72 -4.52
C ASP A 185 7.49 -8.35 -3.90
N ARG A 186 6.84 -8.08 -2.76
CA ARG A 186 7.06 -6.85 -2.00
C ARG A 186 8.52 -6.70 -1.55
N LYS A 187 9.12 -7.77 -1.01
CA LYS A 187 10.54 -7.76 -0.58
C LYS A 187 11.48 -7.53 -1.76
N ILE A 188 11.19 -8.13 -2.92
CA ILE A 188 11.98 -7.92 -4.15
C ILE A 188 11.85 -6.48 -4.62
N GLU A 189 10.65 -5.92 -4.62
CA GLU A 189 10.42 -4.53 -5.01
C GLU A 189 11.13 -3.55 -4.07
N GLU A 190 11.06 -3.77 -2.76
CA GLU A 190 11.78 -2.96 -1.76
C GLU A 190 13.31 -3.05 -1.94
N ALA A 191 13.84 -4.25 -2.23
CA ALA A 191 15.25 -4.46 -2.50
C ALA A 191 15.69 -3.75 -3.80
N ASN A 192 14.92 -3.86 -4.87
CA ASN A 192 15.18 -3.17 -6.13
C ASN A 192 15.18 -1.65 -5.96
N LYS A 193 14.22 -1.10 -5.22
CA LYS A 193 14.18 0.34 -4.92
C LYS A 193 15.41 0.81 -4.13
N LYS A 194 15.85 0.03 -3.15
CA LYS A 194 17.10 0.33 -2.40
C LYS A 194 18.32 0.27 -3.30
N PHE A 195 18.39 -0.72 -4.18
CA PHE A 195 19.49 -0.88 -5.12
C PHE A 195 19.56 0.28 -6.13
N GLU A 196 18.42 0.68 -6.68
CA GLU A 196 18.31 1.82 -7.60
C GLU A 196 18.73 3.14 -6.94
N LYS A 197 18.30 3.37 -5.70
CA LYS A 197 18.69 4.53 -4.91
C LYS A 197 20.21 4.55 -4.67
N ALA A 198 20.78 3.42 -4.28
CA ALA A 198 22.23 3.29 -4.06
C ALA A 198 23.04 3.51 -5.35
N ASN A 199 22.56 3.01 -6.49
CA ASN A 199 23.20 3.25 -7.78
C ASN A 199 23.16 4.73 -8.18
N ASN A 200 22.04 5.40 -8.03
CA ASN A 200 21.91 6.84 -8.32
C ASN A 200 22.85 7.68 -7.43
N GLU A 201 23.00 7.30 -6.18
CA GLU A 201 23.92 7.94 -5.25
C GLU A 201 25.40 7.74 -5.65
N ILE A 202 25.73 6.52 -6.10
CA ILE A 202 27.06 6.19 -6.62
C ILE A 202 27.37 6.99 -7.88
N ASP A 203 26.44 7.10 -8.81
CA ASP A 203 26.61 7.86 -10.06
C ASP A 203 26.77 9.35 -9.79
N HIS A 204 25.99 9.89 -8.84
CA HIS A 204 26.16 11.28 -8.40
C HIS A 204 27.53 11.54 -7.80
N LEU A 205 27.99 10.67 -6.90
CA LEU A 205 29.34 10.79 -6.28
C LEU A 205 30.45 10.65 -7.32
N LEU A 206 30.28 9.75 -8.29
CA LEU A 206 31.25 9.58 -9.38
C LEU A 206 31.33 10.81 -10.28
N SER A 207 30.18 11.40 -10.64
CA SER A 207 30.16 12.66 -11.40
C SER A 207 30.87 13.77 -10.67
N LYS A 208 30.55 13.96 -9.39
CA LYS A 208 31.18 14.97 -8.54
C LYS A 208 32.70 14.75 -8.38
N ALA A 209 33.14 13.49 -8.27
CA ALA A 209 34.56 13.15 -8.22
C ALA A 209 35.27 13.50 -9.53
N LYS A 210 34.67 13.21 -10.69
CA LYS A 210 35.18 13.59 -12.00
C LYS A 210 35.34 15.11 -12.14
N GLU A 211 34.30 15.86 -11.77
CA GLU A 211 34.33 17.32 -11.80
C GLU A 211 35.43 17.91 -10.94
N ASN A 212 35.62 17.40 -9.73
CA ASN A 212 36.68 17.85 -8.82
C ASN A 212 38.08 17.55 -9.37
N ILE A 213 38.27 16.39 -9.99
CA ILE A 213 39.53 16.04 -10.64
C ILE A 213 39.82 16.99 -11.78
N VAL A 214 38.87 17.22 -12.67
CA VAL A 214 39.04 18.15 -13.80
C VAL A 214 39.34 19.56 -13.31
N LYS A 215 38.62 20.03 -12.29
CA LYS A 215 38.85 21.34 -11.69
C LYS A 215 40.26 21.48 -11.11
N TYR A 216 40.73 20.47 -10.39
CA TYR A 216 42.06 20.45 -9.83
C TYR A 216 43.15 20.52 -10.92
N ILE A 217 43.02 19.66 -11.95
CA ILE A 217 44.00 19.61 -13.05
C ILE A 217 44.01 20.92 -13.83
N LYS A 218 42.85 21.52 -14.07
CA LYS A 218 42.76 22.83 -14.73
C LYS A 218 43.43 23.95 -13.92
N MET A 219 43.30 23.91 -12.59
CA MET A 219 43.94 24.90 -11.71
C MET A 219 45.47 24.71 -11.62
N GLN A 220 45.93 23.48 -11.54
CA GLN A 220 47.31 23.14 -11.31
C GLN A 220 48.16 23.20 -12.59
N PHE A 221 47.63 22.68 -13.69
CA PHE A 221 48.36 22.48 -14.94
C PHE A 221 47.87 23.35 -16.10
N HIS A 222 46.78 24.12 -15.90
CA HIS A 222 46.09 24.94 -16.93
C HIS A 222 45.56 24.12 -18.14
N GLU A 223 45.35 22.81 -17.97
CA GLU A 223 44.88 21.87 -18.99
C GLU A 223 43.46 21.39 -18.74
N ASP A 224 42.70 21.21 -19.81
CA ASP A 224 41.31 20.68 -19.72
C ASP A 224 41.29 19.24 -20.23
N ILE A 225 40.98 18.32 -19.35
CA ILE A 225 40.89 16.88 -19.64
C ILE A 225 39.49 16.32 -19.43
N SER A 226 38.45 17.17 -19.48
CA SER A 226 37.05 16.80 -19.22
C SER A 226 36.60 15.62 -20.05
N ASP A 227 36.81 15.65 -21.36
CA ASP A 227 36.41 14.57 -22.27
C ASP A 227 37.12 13.26 -21.95
N PHE A 228 38.41 13.33 -21.55
CA PHE A 228 39.18 12.15 -21.22
C PHE A 228 38.68 11.51 -19.92
N ILE A 229 38.47 12.28 -18.87
CA ILE A 229 37.98 11.83 -17.56
C ILE A 229 36.51 11.35 -17.67
N SER A 230 35.73 11.88 -18.56
CA SER A 230 34.33 11.44 -18.77
C SER A 230 34.24 9.94 -19.02
N THR A 231 35.23 9.37 -19.72
CA THR A 231 35.24 7.94 -20.11
C THR A 231 35.75 7.01 -19.00
N PHE A 232 36.22 7.53 -17.86
CA PHE A 232 36.80 6.73 -16.79
C PHE A 232 35.74 6.01 -15.96
N SER A 233 36.00 4.72 -15.69
CA SER A 233 35.23 3.91 -14.77
C SER A 233 35.42 4.34 -13.31
N LYS A 234 34.54 3.93 -12.42
CA LYS A 234 34.62 4.16 -10.98
C LYS A 234 35.99 3.75 -10.39
N GLN A 235 36.53 2.60 -10.81
CA GLN A 235 37.84 2.11 -10.31
C GLN A 235 38.99 2.99 -10.78
N GLN A 236 38.93 3.45 -12.02
CA GLN A 236 39.96 4.36 -12.57
C GLN A 236 39.92 5.71 -11.88
N ILE A 237 38.77 6.27 -11.63
CA ILE A 237 38.61 7.52 -10.86
C ILE A 237 39.16 7.36 -9.44
N ARG A 238 38.82 6.26 -8.76
CA ARG A 238 39.31 5.99 -7.42
C ARG A 238 40.84 5.85 -7.36
N ASN A 239 41.42 5.20 -8.36
CA ASN A 239 42.90 5.06 -8.46
C ASN A 239 43.56 6.41 -8.75
N LEU A 240 42.99 7.19 -9.65
CA LEU A 240 43.50 8.53 -9.96
C LEU A 240 43.47 9.45 -8.75
N GLN A 241 42.35 9.44 -7.98
CA GLN A 241 42.25 10.25 -6.76
C GLN A 241 43.35 9.96 -5.72
N LYS A 242 43.81 8.73 -5.63
CA LYS A 242 44.89 8.34 -4.70
C LYS A 242 46.23 8.94 -5.06
N HIS A 243 46.48 9.18 -6.35
CA HIS A 243 47.75 9.63 -6.88
C HIS A 243 47.70 11.04 -7.48
N LEU A 244 46.54 11.72 -7.40
CA LEU A 244 46.31 12.99 -8.08
C LEU A 244 47.28 14.09 -7.65
N TYR A 245 47.74 14.03 -6.41
CA TYR A 245 48.63 15.04 -5.81
C TYR A 245 50.12 14.67 -5.91
N ASP A 246 50.43 13.48 -6.47
CA ASP A 246 51.81 13.00 -6.59
C ASP A 246 52.52 13.53 -7.86
N PHE A 247 51.75 14.14 -8.80
CA PHE A 247 52.27 14.63 -10.07
C PHE A 247 52.71 16.09 -9.98
N GLU A 248 53.98 16.38 -10.32
CA GLU A 248 54.51 17.73 -10.36
C GLU A 248 54.38 18.35 -11.76
N GLU A 249 54.44 17.53 -12.84
CA GLU A 249 54.31 17.95 -14.22
C GLU A 249 53.12 17.28 -14.93
N PHE A 250 52.53 18.02 -15.88
CA PHE A 250 51.34 17.49 -16.63
C PHE A 250 51.70 16.27 -17.49
N GLU A 251 52.90 16.18 -18.04
CA GLU A 251 53.33 15.02 -18.83
C GLU A 251 53.40 13.73 -18.01
N GLU A 252 53.74 13.79 -16.73
CA GLU A 252 53.71 12.63 -15.82
C GLU A 252 52.26 12.15 -15.62
N LEU A 253 51.36 13.06 -15.32
CA LEU A 253 49.95 12.79 -15.21
C LEU A 253 49.36 12.18 -16.49
N LYS A 254 49.69 12.76 -17.65
CA LYS A 254 49.23 12.28 -18.95
C LYS A 254 49.68 10.85 -19.25
N ASN A 255 50.95 10.54 -18.95
CA ASN A 255 51.46 9.17 -19.05
C ASN A 255 50.75 8.18 -18.14
N TYR A 256 50.47 8.58 -16.90
CA TYR A 256 49.65 7.78 -15.97
C TYR A 256 48.23 7.52 -16.50
N LEU A 257 47.54 8.54 -16.99
CA LEU A 257 46.18 8.47 -17.54
C LEU A 257 46.11 7.55 -18.77
N GLN A 258 47.10 7.62 -19.66
CA GLN A 258 47.16 6.74 -20.84
C GLN A 258 47.40 5.28 -20.46
N LYS A 259 48.26 4.98 -19.50
CA LYS A 259 48.46 3.64 -18.96
C LYS A 259 47.22 3.10 -18.28
N SER A 260 46.51 3.91 -17.53
CA SER A 260 45.25 3.53 -16.87
C SER A 260 44.16 3.18 -17.85
N LYS A 261 44.09 3.78 -19.03
CA LYS A 261 43.17 3.46 -20.13
C LYS A 261 43.53 2.13 -20.82
N GLY A 262 44.82 1.79 -20.91
CA GLY A 262 45.30 0.53 -21.48
C GLY A 262 45.00 -0.71 -20.63
N LEU A 263 44.93 -0.58 -19.32
CA LEU A 263 44.60 -1.66 -18.39
C LEU A 263 43.13 -2.15 -18.48
N SER A 264 42.24 -1.28 -18.94
CA SER A 264 40.82 -1.64 -19.12
C SER A 264 40.53 -2.69 -20.23
N ARG A 265 41.48 -2.91 -21.15
CA ARG A 265 41.36 -3.92 -22.23
C ARG A 265 41.79 -5.33 -21.85
N LYS A 266 42.40 -5.54 -20.67
CA LYS A 266 42.94 -6.86 -20.25
C LYS A 266 42.05 -7.63 -19.25
N VAL A 267 40.96 -7.04 -18.74
CA VAL A 267 40.12 -7.67 -17.71
C VAL A 267 38.83 -8.30 -18.31
N CYS A 268 38.62 -8.17 -19.63
CA CYS A 268 37.52 -8.85 -20.35
C CYS A 268 38.08 -9.89 -21.34
N LYS A 269 38.81 -10.89 -20.82
CA LYS A 269 39.05 -12.17 -21.53
C LYS A 269 38.88 -13.31 -20.57
#